data_f74fbe7b7d3cf8d78e78fb023225705a
#
_entry.id   f74fbe7b7d3cf8d78e78fb023225705a
#
_cell.length_a   1.000
_cell.length_b   1.000
_cell.length_c   1.000
_cell.angle_alpha   90.00
_cell.angle_beta   90.00
_cell.angle_gamma   90.00
#
_symmetry.space_group_name_H-M   'P 1'
#
loop_
_entity.id
_entity.type
_entity.pdbx_description
1 polymer ?
#
loop_
_entity_poly.entity_id
_entity_poly.type
_entity_poly.pdbx_seq_one_letter_code
_entity_poly.pdbx_strand_id
1 'polypeptide(L)'
;VKAIDNQPKIASMDISLLQHDEETASGSGTPSLVVVGGSNSLLKNGWADKLKEVHPDSGRVLNLSIGAATSAMGLYRLLTCASLPDDPVIIWEYALNEANYFSHRQPAKVLIHHTQWFLEICARRGFRVLPVVLYNKSEAGSAEQVKYREFLARTFAAYGLKPVDASQLWRKDFGHLPVDRLYADNPHYSVETEFPLALARTVLQQSRSATVPQRGGDLEKQFSDKDLRIVFPDSRTPEPFVNRILSCDIFPLGTDLHFSLSGRLLACFLIASRMEPAITFHSDRGQKGPYSAQISAKAGGPVRQLKHLLLWSPQDPPLVARGDLFLSPQPSLGTTPMVQHTMAWNPLEEGGAPGSGGLIGLLAEVDA
;
A
#
# COMPACT_ATOMS: atom_id res chain seq x y z
N VAL A 1 58.77 31.69 -34.82
CA VAL A 1 57.61 31.69 -33.99
C VAL A 1 57.54 30.30 -33.33
N LYS A 2 57.87 30.25 -32.02
CA LYS A 2 57.91 29.00 -31.21
C LYS A 2 56.53 28.68 -30.68
N ALA A 3 56.02 27.47 -30.89
CA ALA A 3 54.86 26.91 -30.26
C ALA A 3 55.24 26.48 -28.83
N ILE A 4 54.47 26.91 -27.83
CA ILE A 4 54.60 26.50 -26.43
C ILE A 4 53.55 25.42 -26.21
N ASP A 5 54.04 24.23 -25.97
CA ASP A 5 53.26 23.07 -25.59
C ASP A 5 53.00 23.13 -24.07
N ASN A 6 51.73 23.27 -23.63
CA ASN A 6 51.34 23.27 -22.22
C ASN A 6 50.21 22.28 -22.03
N GLN A 7 50.52 21.01 -21.85
CA GLN A 7 49.60 20.04 -21.32
C GLN A 7 49.75 19.97 -19.79
N PRO A 8 48.64 20.07 -19.03
CA PRO A 8 48.71 19.81 -17.59
C PRO A 8 48.83 18.32 -17.30
N LYS A 9 49.82 17.96 -16.52
CA LYS A 9 50.02 16.61 -15.95
C LYS A 9 48.82 16.27 -15.04
N ILE A 10 48.07 15.23 -15.41
CA ILE A 10 47.09 14.60 -14.52
C ILE A 10 47.91 13.82 -13.46
N ALA A 11 47.85 14.28 -12.22
CA ALA A 11 48.37 13.57 -11.08
C ALA A 11 47.54 12.29 -10.88
N SER A 12 48.18 11.14 -10.88
CA SER A 12 47.62 9.85 -10.53
C SER A 12 47.20 9.92 -9.05
N MET A 13 45.91 9.91 -8.82
CA MET A 13 45.32 9.80 -7.47
C MET A 13 45.42 8.34 -7.04
N ASP A 14 46.12 8.11 -5.94
CA ASP A 14 46.38 6.82 -5.35
C ASP A 14 45.10 6.19 -4.84
N ILE A 15 44.67 5.09 -5.46
CA ILE A 15 43.41 4.36 -5.17
C ILE A 15 43.54 3.47 -3.91
N SER A 16 44.69 3.49 -3.24
CA SER A 16 44.92 2.63 -2.07
C SER A 16 44.31 3.08 -0.74
N LEU A 17 43.63 4.25 -0.69
CA LEU A 17 43.03 4.80 0.55
C LEU A 17 41.52 4.63 0.70
N LEU A 18 40.86 3.83 -0.16
CA LEU A 18 39.42 3.53 -0.05
C LEU A 18 39.12 2.09 0.36
N GLN A 19 40.09 1.39 0.91
CA GLN A 19 39.91 0.02 1.45
C GLN A 19 40.19 0.00 2.96
N HIS A 20 39.38 0.62 3.76
CA HIS A 20 39.20 0.30 5.21
C HIS A 20 37.99 1.03 5.72
N ASP A 21 36.86 0.33 5.72
CA ASP A 21 35.79 0.36 6.70
C ASP A 21 34.64 -0.58 6.25
N GLU A 22 35.02 -1.82 5.91
CA GLU A 22 34.07 -2.94 5.78
C GLU A 22 34.46 -4.04 6.77
N GLU A 23 34.15 -3.83 8.04
CA GLU A 23 34.05 -4.97 8.98
C GLU A 23 33.33 -4.52 10.24
N THR A 24 31.99 -4.68 10.27
CA THR A 24 31.21 -5.20 11.40
C THR A 24 29.71 -5.18 11.06
N ALA A 25 29.28 -6.09 10.19
CA ALA A 25 27.89 -6.54 10.12
C ALA A 25 27.90 -8.03 9.82
N SER A 26 28.05 -8.84 10.83
CA SER A 26 27.89 -10.28 10.77
C SER A 26 26.42 -10.65 10.56
N GLY A 27 26.08 -10.94 9.30
CA GLY A 27 24.75 -11.34 8.88
C GLY A 27 24.61 -11.22 7.36
N SER A 28 25.51 -11.83 6.59
CA SER A 28 25.70 -11.56 5.14
C SER A 28 24.70 -12.25 4.21
N GLY A 29 23.44 -12.35 4.56
CA GLY A 29 22.40 -12.81 3.63
C GLY A 29 21.61 -11.62 3.08
N THR A 30 21.33 -11.58 1.77
CA THR A 30 20.36 -10.64 1.21
C THR A 30 19.02 -10.86 1.90
N PRO A 31 18.35 -9.81 2.43
CA PRO A 31 17.13 -9.96 3.23
C PRO A 31 15.96 -10.50 2.42
N SER A 32 15.02 -11.16 3.08
CA SER A 32 13.71 -11.44 2.48
C SER A 32 12.94 -10.14 2.31
N LEU A 33 12.33 -9.94 1.15
CA LEU A 33 11.60 -8.71 0.81
C LEU A 33 10.11 -9.00 0.70
N VAL A 34 9.29 -8.15 1.29
CA VAL A 34 7.82 -8.21 1.16
C VAL A 34 7.35 -6.88 0.59
N VAL A 35 6.92 -6.89 -0.67
CA VAL A 35 6.40 -5.69 -1.34
C VAL A 35 4.93 -5.53 -1.02
N VAL A 36 4.56 -4.38 -0.49
CA VAL A 36 3.18 -4.00 -0.16
C VAL A 36 2.92 -2.63 -0.79
N GLY A 37 2.21 -2.62 -1.91
CA GLY A 37 2.09 -1.41 -2.74
C GLY A 37 0.89 -1.40 -3.68
N GLY A 38 0.92 -0.48 -4.62
CA GLY A 38 -0.12 -0.22 -5.61
C GLY A 38 0.06 -1.00 -6.92
N SER A 39 -0.59 -0.50 -7.98
CA SER A 39 -0.58 -1.12 -9.31
C SER A 39 0.81 -1.13 -9.96
N ASN A 40 1.65 -0.15 -9.70
CA ASN A 40 3.03 -0.13 -10.23
C ASN A 40 3.86 -1.34 -9.75
N SER A 41 3.55 -1.86 -8.58
CA SER A 41 4.17 -3.07 -8.02
C SER A 41 3.58 -4.38 -8.58
N LEU A 42 2.53 -4.31 -9.41
CA LEU A 42 1.87 -5.46 -10.06
C LEU A 42 2.13 -5.54 -11.56
N LEU A 43 2.76 -4.53 -12.15
CA LEU A 43 3.04 -4.52 -13.59
C LEU A 43 4.00 -5.63 -13.94
N LYS A 44 3.62 -6.44 -14.94
CA LYS A 44 4.54 -7.40 -15.56
C LYS A 44 5.74 -6.64 -16.16
N ASN A 45 6.95 -7.10 -15.89
CA ASN A 45 8.21 -6.41 -16.19
C ASN A 45 8.37 -5.04 -15.49
N GLY A 46 7.49 -4.68 -14.56
CA GLY A 46 7.63 -3.51 -13.71
C GLY A 46 8.73 -3.67 -12.66
N TRP A 47 8.92 -2.66 -11.83
CA TRP A 47 10.01 -2.61 -10.88
C TRP A 47 10.01 -3.77 -9.87
N ALA A 48 8.84 -4.25 -9.42
CA ALA A 48 8.76 -5.35 -8.46
C ALA A 48 9.07 -6.72 -9.10
N ASP A 49 8.70 -6.92 -10.39
CA ASP A 49 9.16 -8.09 -11.15
C ASP A 49 10.69 -8.02 -11.33
N LYS A 50 11.23 -6.84 -11.70
CA LYS A 50 12.68 -6.64 -11.82
C LYS A 50 13.40 -6.83 -10.48
N LEU A 51 12.78 -6.44 -9.36
CA LEU A 51 13.32 -6.70 -8.03
C LEU A 51 13.46 -8.21 -7.77
N LYS A 52 12.47 -9.00 -8.17
CA LYS A 52 12.52 -10.45 -8.09
C LYS A 52 13.61 -11.06 -8.99
N GLU A 53 13.83 -10.48 -10.19
CA GLU A 53 14.88 -10.91 -11.12
C GLU A 53 16.30 -10.61 -10.59
N VAL A 54 16.51 -9.44 -9.98
CA VAL A 54 17.86 -9.04 -9.48
C VAL A 54 18.15 -9.55 -8.07
N HIS A 55 17.16 -10.04 -7.33
CA HIS A 55 17.40 -10.63 -6.02
C HIS A 55 18.12 -11.97 -6.17
N PRO A 56 19.23 -12.23 -5.43
CA PRO A 56 20.00 -13.48 -5.55
C PRO A 56 19.16 -14.75 -5.36
N ASP A 57 18.11 -14.67 -4.56
CA ASP A 57 17.12 -15.74 -4.37
C ASP A 57 15.71 -15.17 -4.61
N SER A 58 15.19 -15.37 -5.81
CA SER A 58 13.88 -14.86 -6.20
C SER A 58 12.72 -15.36 -5.33
N GLY A 59 12.88 -16.51 -4.68
CA GLY A 59 11.89 -17.08 -3.74
C GLY A 59 11.73 -16.27 -2.46
N ARG A 60 12.70 -15.38 -2.15
CA ARG A 60 12.67 -14.50 -0.99
C ARG A 60 12.01 -13.14 -1.26
N VAL A 61 11.39 -12.95 -2.42
CA VAL A 61 10.62 -11.73 -2.75
C VAL A 61 9.14 -12.07 -2.85
N LEU A 62 8.39 -11.73 -1.80
CA LEU A 62 6.93 -11.89 -1.72
C LEU A 62 6.26 -10.57 -2.14
N ASN A 63 5.31 -10.62 -3.07
CA ASN A 63 4.56 -9.45 -3.50
C ASN A 63 3.09 -9.55 -3.04
N LEU A 64 2.72 -8.71 -2.07
CA LEU A 64 1.38 -8.60 -1.49
C LEU A 64 0.59 -7.39 -2.02
N SER A 65 1.08 -6.72 -3.05
CA SER A 65 0.49 -5.48 -3.57
C SER A 65 -0.92 -5.67 -4.10
N ILE A 66 -1.71 -4.60 -4.02
CA ILE A 66 -3.06 -4.50 -4.57
C ILE A 66 -3.17 -3.16 -5.31
N GLY A 67 -3.54 -3.20 -6.60
CA GLY A 67 -3.71 -1.98 -7.40
C GLY A 67 -4.80 -1.07 -6.86
N ALA A 68 -4.66 0.24 -7.10
CA ALA A 68 -5.57 1.27 -6.63
C ALA A 68 -5.89 1.21 -5.12
N ALA A 69 -4.98 0.69 -4.30
CA ALA A 69 -5.14 0.54 -2.86
C ALA A 69 -4.35 1.58 -2.07
N THR A 70 -4.59 1.64 -0.76
CA THR A 70 -3.89 2.49 0.21
C THR A 70 -3.27 1.64 1.32
N SER A 71 -2.58 2.27 2.26
CA SER A 71 -2.03 1.61 3.46
C SER A 71 -3.07 0.81 4.25
N ALA A 72 -4.37 1.17 4.21
CA ALA A 72 -5.42 0.38 4.84
C ALA A 72 -5.51 -1.04 4.26
N MET A 73 -5.43 -1.18 2.94
CA MET A 73 -5.37 -2.50 2.28
C MET A 73 -4.02 -3.18 2.55
N GLY A 74 -2.94 -2.41 2.61
CA GLY A 74 -1.63 -2.92 3.01
C GLY A 74 -1.64 -3.52 4.40
N LEU A 75 -2.33 -2.91 5.35
CA LEU A 75 -2.56 -3.44 6.69
C LEU A 75 -3.31 -4.77 6.65
N TYR A 76 -4.41 -4.84 5.89
CA TYR A 76 -5.12 -6.11 5.70
C TYR A 76 -4.16 -7.19 5.19
N ARG A 77 -3.41 -6.93 4.13
CA ARG A 77 -2.48 -7.89 3.54
C ARG A 77 -1.39 -8.33 4.52
N LEU A 78 -0.83 -7.41 5.29
CA LEU A 78 0.23 -7.69 6.26
C LEU A 78 -0.29 -8.47 7.46
N LEU A 79 -1.50 -8.16 7.95
CA LEU A 79 -2.10 -8.79 9.12
C LEU A 79 -2.65 -10.19 8.84
N THR A 80 -3.05 -10.48 7.58
CA THR A 80 -3.67 -11.78 7.20
C THR A 80 -2.74 -12.70 6.43
N CYS A 81 -1.52 -12.28 6.09
CA CYS A 81 -0.56 -13.13 5.38
C CYS A 81 0.07 -14.16 6.32
N ALA A 82 -0.27 -15.43 6.11
CA ALA A 82 0.27 -16.53 6.90
C ALA A 82 1.71 -16.94 6.52
N SER A 83 2.21 -16.47 5.37
CA SER A 83 3.52 -16.86 4.82
C SER A 83 4.56 -15.75 4.86
N LEU A 84 4.43 -14.82 5.82
CA LEU A 84 5.47 -13.79 6.01
C LEU A 84 6.77 -14.45 6.48
N PRO A 85 7.92 -14.04 5.92
CA PRO A 85 9.22 -14.43 6.47
C PRO A 85 9.42 -13.93 7.92
N ASP A 86 10.30 -14.60 8.67
CA ASP A 86 10.55 -14.26 10.10
C ASP A 86 11.21 -12.88 10.27
N ASP A 87 12.14 -12.48 9.40
CA ASP A 87 12.84 -11.17 9.43
C ASP A 87 12.77 -10.48 8.06
N PRO A 88 11.58 -9.98 7.67
CA PRO A 88 11.42 -9.35 6.37
C PRO A 88 11.87 -7.89 6.38
N VAL A 89 12.26 -7.39 5.20
CA VAL A 89 12.18 -5.97 4.89
C VAL A 89 10.86 -5.72 4.16
N ILE A 90 10.00 -4.95 4.76
CA ILE A 90 8.72 -4.55 4.17
C ILE A 90 8.96 -3.34 3.27
N ILE A 91 8.70 -3.51 1.98
CA ILE A 91 8.76 -2.42 0.99
C ILE A 91 7.36 -1.81 0.89
N TRP A 92 7.19 -0.62 1.46
CA TRP A 92 5.92 0.12 1.42
C TRP A 92 5.87 1.01 0.17
N GLU A 93 4.85 0.86 -0.71
CA GLU A 93 4.73 1.64 -1.96
C GLU A 93 3.27 2.09 -2.20
N TYR A 94 2.70 2.96 -1.38
CA TYR A 94 1.37 3.52 -1.60
C TYR A 94 1.35 5.03 -1.85
N ALA A 95 2.51 5.68 -1.87
CA ALA A 95 2.63 7.13 -1.95
C ALA A 95 1.87 7.75 -3.13
N LEU A 96 1.94 7.12 -4.31
CA LEU A 96 1.25 7.57 -5.52
C LEU A 96 -0.27 7.40 -5.38
N ASN A 97 -0.71 6.23 -4.93
CA ASN A 97 -2.12 5.94 -4.77
C ASN A 97 -2.78 6.89 -3.75
N GLU A 98 -2.13 7.08 -2.60
CA GLU A 98 -2.65 7.95 -1.54
C GLU A 98 -2.66 9.42 -1.95
N ALA A 99 -1.70 9.89 -2.76
CA ALA A 99 -1.76 11.21 -3.38
C ALA A 99 -2.99 11.35 -4.30
N ASN A 100 -3.34 10.29 -5.05
CA ASN A 100 -4.55 10.27 -5.87
C ASN A 100 -5.83 10.30 -5.02
N TYR A 101 -5.89 9.52 -3.92
CA TYR A 101 -7.00 9.59 -2.97
C TYR A 101 -7.16 10.98 -2.36
N PHE A 102 -6.05 11.59 -1.95
CA PHE A 102 -6.06 12.96 -1.44
C PHE A 102 -6.58 13.96 -2.47
N SER A 103 -6.16 13.85 -3.72
CA SER A 103 -6.66 14.68 -4.83
C SER A 103 -8.16 14.47 -5.10
N HIS A 104 -8.69 13.29 -4.79
CA HIS A 104 -10.11 12.97 -4.82
C HIS A 104 -10.85 13.28 -3.51
N ARG A 105 -10.31 14.18 -2.69
CA ARG A 105 -10.89 14.70 -1.44
C ARG A 105 -10.90 13.72 -0.27
N GLN A 106 -10.13 12.63 -0.31
CA GLN A 106 -9.90 11.85 0.90
C GLN A 106 -9.02 12.67 1.86
N PRO A 107 -9.42 12.88 3.13
CA PRO A 107 -8.63 13.67 4.06
C PRO A 107 -7.25 13.06 4.32
N ALA A 108 -6.20 13.87 4.27
CA ALA A 108 -4.84 13.41 4.55
C ALA A 108 -4.72 12.74 5.94
N LYS A 109 -5.47 13.24 6.94
CA LYS A 109 -5.47 12.66 8.29
C LYS A 109 -5.86 11.18 8.30
N VAL A 110 -6.81 10.76 7.44
CA VAL A 110 -7.24 9.36 7.32
C VAL A 110 -6.13 8.51 6.71
N LEU A 111 -5.57 8.96 5.60
CA LEU A 111 -4.50 8.23 4.88
C LEU A 111 -3.24 8.10 5.75
N ILE A 112 -2.80 9.19 6.36
CA ILE A 112 -1.64 9.21 7.26
C ILE A 112 -1.87 8.33 8.50
N HIS A 113 -3.08 8.30 9.06
CA HIS A 113 -3.39 7.42 10.20
C HIS A 113 -3.20 5.94 9.85
N HIS A 114 -3.64 5.51 8.65
CA HIS A 114 -3.41 4.14 8.20
C HIS A 114 -1.93 3.86 7.91
N THR A 115 -1.20 4.83 7.34
CA THR A 115 0.26 4.71 7.16
C THR A 115 0.98 4.62 8.51
N GLN A 116 0.60 5.42 9.50
CA GLN A 116 1.15 5.35 10.86
C GLN A 116 0.87 3.98 11.50
N TRP A 117 -0.36 3.45 11.39
CA TRP A 117 -0.65 2.10 11.85
C TRP A 117 0.17 1.02 11.15
N PHE A 118 0.40 1.18 9.84
CA PHE A 118 1.26 0.26 9.09
C PHE A 118 2.68 0.24 9.67
N LEU A 119 3.26 1.41 9.92
CA LEU A 119 4.58 1.56 10.51
C LEU A 119 4.61 1.06 11.96
N GLU A 120 3.56 1.32 12.73
CA GLU A 120 3.41 0.85 14.10
C GLU A 120 3.36 -0.68 14.20
N ILE A 121 2.59 -1.34 13.34
CA ILE A 121 2.56 -2.82 13.27
C ILE A 121 3.95 -3.37 12.89
N CYS A 122 4.64 -2.74 11.94
CA CYS A 122 6.00 -3.14 11.59
C CYS A 122 6.96 -2.95 12.77
N ALA A 123 6.88 -1.83 13.49
CA ALA A 123 7.70 -1.57 14.66
C ALA A 123 7.45 -2.61 15.78
N ARG A 124 6.19 -2.92 16.08
CA ARG A 124 5.82 -3.93 17.10
C ARG A 124 6.31 -5.32 16.77
N ARG A 125 6.34 -5.67 15.47
CA ARG A 125 6.81 -6.96 14.98
C ARG A 125 8.32 -7.01 14.73
N GLY A 126 9.05 -5.91 14.93
CA GLY A 126 10.47 -5.81 14.62
C GLY A 126 10.78 -5.84 13.11
N PHE A 127 9.81 -5.61 12.24
CA PHE A 127 10.00 -5.62 10.79
C PHE A 127 10.68 -4.33 10.34
N ARG A 128 11.74 -4.49 9.55
CA ARG A 128 12.40 -3.37 8.88
C ARG A 128 11.52 -2.83 7.77
N VAL A 129 11.52 -1.52 7.55
CA VAL A 129 10.69 -0.89 6.52
C VAL A 129 11.53 -0.03 5.60
N LEU A 130 11.31 -0.17 4.29
CA LEU A 130 11.86 0.71 3.26
C LEU A 130 10.69 1.31 2.46
N PRO A 131 10.34 2.58 2.68
CA PRO A 131 9.36 3.25 1.85
C PRO A 131 9.90 3.49 0.43
N VAL A 132 9.08 3.24 -0.59
CA VAL A 132 9.34 3.59 -1.99
C VAL A 132 8.30 4.62 -2.42
N VAL A 133 8.76 5.82 -2.78
CA VAL A 133 7.90 6.95 -3.15
C VAL A 133 7.86 7.08 -4.66
N LEU A 134 6.76 6.65 -5.26
CA LEU A 134 6.46 6.82 -6.67
C LEU A 134 5.58 8.07 -6.90
N TYR A 135 5.61 8.62 -8.12
CA TYR A 135 4.93 9.85 -8.49
C TYR A 135 4.05 9.63 -9.71
N ASN A 136 2.97 10.40 -9.85
CA ASN A 136 2.22 10.47 -11.09
C ASN A 136 3.00 11.23 -12.17
N LYS A 137 2.73 10.95 -13.44
CA LYS A 137 3.28 11.68 -14.58
C LYS A 137 3.01 13.18 -14.47
N SER A 138 1.81 13.57 -14.03
CA SER A 138 1.43 14.97 -13.82
C SER A 138 2.25 15.66 -12.73
N GLU A 139 2.72 14.93 -11.71
CA GLU A 139 3.62 15.47 -10.68
C GLU A 139 5.05 15.61 -11.19
N ALA A 140 5.53 14.66 -11.99
CA ALA A 140 6.89 14.69 -12.55
C ALA A 140 7.13 15.91 -13.47
N GLY A 141 6.09 16.37 -14.16
CA GLY A 141 6.11 17.57 -15.02
C GLY A 141 5.82 18.88 -14.30
N SER A 142 5.49 18.86 -13.00
CA SER A 142 5.10 20.04 -12.21
C SER A 142 6.22 20.52 -11.29
N ALA A 143 6.34 21.84 -11.12
CA ALA A 143 7.16 22.43 -10.07
C ALA A 143 6.49 22.32 -8.68
N GLU A 144 5.16 22.15 -8.63
CA GLU A 144 4.39 22.04 -7.40
C GLU A 144 4.21 20.58 -7.00
N GLN A 145 4.64 20.25 -5.79
CA GLN A 145 4.36 18.94 -5.20
C GLN A 145 2.95 18.92 -4.60
N VAL A 146 2.27 17.77 -4.73
CA VAL A 146 1.01 17.55 -4.03
C VAL A 146 1.26 17.64 -2.51
N LYS A 147 0.50 18.48 -1.81
CA LYS A 147 0.64 18.73 -0.36
C LYS A 147 0.69 17.43 0.49
N TYR A 148 0.07 16.37 0.02
CA TYR A 148 0.12 15.07 0.68
C TYR A 148 1.56 14.53 0.82
N ARG A 149 2.46 14.86 -0.12
CA ARG A 149 3.87 14.44 -0.08
C ARG A 149 4.61 14.98 1.13
N GLU A 150 4.28 16.21 1.55
CA GLU A 150 4.86 16.81 2.76
C GLU A 150 4.42 16.08 4.04
N PHE A 151 3.13 15.71 4.14
CA PHE A 151 2.63 14.94 5.27
C PHE A 151 3.32 13.59 5.35
N LEU A 152 3.48 12.92 4.21
CA LEU A 152 4.12 11.62 4.12
C LEU A 152 5.61 11.69 4.50
N ALA A 153 6.33 12.69 3.98
CA ALA A 153 7.75 12.92 4.30
C ALA A 153 7.96 13.17 5.80
N ARG A 154 7.09 13.98 6.43
CA ARG A 154 7.12 14.20 7.89
C ARG A 154 6.85 12.92 8.66
N THR A 155 5.90 12.09 8.18
CA THR A 155 5.59 10.80 8.81
C THR A 155 6.82 9.89 8.77
N PHE A 156 7.45 9.69 7.61
CA PHE A 156 8.65 8.85 7.53
C PHE A 156 9.80 9.38 8.39
N ALA A 157 10.02 10.69 8.38
CA ALA A 157 11.05 11.32 9.22
C ALA A 157 10.78 11.09 10.72
N ALA A 158 9.52 11.17 11.17
CA ALA A 158 9.13 10.91 12.55
C ALA A 158 9.37 9.46 13.00
N TYR A 159 9.31 8.50 12.05
CA TYR A 159 9.65 7.10 12.29
C TYR A 159 11.14 6.75 11.99
N GLY A 160 11.98 7.75 11.68
CA GLY A 160 13.40 7.56 11.38
C GLY A 160 13.68 6.84 10.06
N LEU A 161 12.73 6.86 9.12
CA LEU A 161 12.82 6.14 7.85
C LEU A 161 13.31 7.04 6.72
N LYS A 162 14.15 6.49 5.85
CA LYS A 162 14.63 7.16 4.62
C LYS A 162 14.00 6.47 3.41
N PRO A 163 13.14 7.14 2.64
CA PRO A 163 12.52 6.55 1.46
C PRO A 163 13.47 6.48 0.26
N VAL A 164 13.28 5.47 -0.58
CA VAL A 164 13.71 5.50 -1.99
C VAL A 164 12.78 6.46 -2.73
N ASP A 165 13.32 7.57 -3.23
CA ASP A 165 12.57 8.57 -3.98
C ASP A 165 12.78 8.36 -5.48
N ALA A 166 11.75 7.89 -6.17
CA ALA A 166 11.78 7.61 -7.61
C ALA A 166 12.04 8.88 -8.45
N SER A 167 11.62 10.06 -7.97
CA SER A 167 11.86 11.33 -8.64
C SER A 167 13.34 11.73 -8.59
N GLN A 168 14.01 11.48 -7.46
CA GLN A 168 15.45 11.73 -7.35
C GLN A 168 16.24 10.78 -8.26
N LEU A 169 15.90 9.48 -8.26
CA LEU A 169 16.51 8.49 -9.14
C LEU A 169 16.33 8.88 -10.61
N TRP A 170 15.12 9.25 -11.00
CA TRP A 170 14.84 9.69 -12.37
C TRP A 170 15.68 10.90 -12.76
N ARG A 171 15.69 11.97 -11.97
CA ARG A 171 16.44 13.20 -12.28
C ARG A 171 17.94 12.94 -12.42
N LYS A 172 18.48 12.06 -11.57
CA LYS A 172 19.90 11.75 -11.56
C LYS A 172 20.32 10.94 -12.77
N ASP A 173 19.62 9.85 -13.07
CA ASP A 173 20.11 8.84 -14.01
C ASP A 173 19.34 8.85 -15.34
N PHE A 174 18.12 9.41 -15.37
CA PHE A 174 17.20 9.38 -16.52
C PHE A 174 16.66 10.77 -16.91
N GLY A 175 17.19 11.84 -16.33
CA GLY A 175 16.73 13.21 -16.61
C GLY A 175 16.87 13.67 -18.08
N HIS A 176 17.61 12.92 -18.89
CA HIS A 176 17.71 13.08 -20.34
C HIS A 176 16.51 12.51 -21.10
N LEU A 177 15.70 11.66 -20.48
CA LEU A 177 14.50 11.11 -21.09
C LEU A 177 13.31 12.06 -20.89
N PRO A 178 12.51 12.30 -21.95
CA PRO A 178 11.24 13.00 -21.79
C PRO A 178 10.32 12.27 -20.79
N VAL A 179 9.55 13.02 -19.99
CA VAL A 179 8.59 12.46 -19.03
C VAL A 179 7.62 11.48 -19.70
N ASP A 180 7.22 11.75 -20.95
CA ASP A 180 6.35 10.88 -21.73
C ASP A 180 6.94 9.48 -22.00
N ARG A 181 8.25 9.34 -21.97
CA ARG A 181 8.92 8.03 -22.12
C ARG A 181 9.02 7.27 -20.80
N LEU A 182 9.03 8.00 -19.68
CA LEU A 182 9.11 7.40 -18.35
C LEU A 182 7.79 6.73 -17.92
N TYR A 183 6.67 7.19 -18.45
CA TYR A 183 5.34 6.73 -18.08
C TYR A 183 4.59 6.10 -19.26
N ALA A 184 3.85 5.02 -19.00
CA ALA A 184 2.89 4.45 -19.93
C ALA A 184 1.56 5.25 -19.93
N ASP A 185 1.14 5.67 -18.75
CA ASP A 185 -0.01 6.57 -18.51
C ASP A 185 0.24 7.43 -17.27
N ASN A 186 -0.76 8.18 -16.77
CA ASN A 186 -0.52 9.09 -15.65
C ASN A 186 -0.03 8.38 -14.37
N PRO A 187 -0.65 7.28 -13.88
CA PRO A 187 -0.18 6.62 -12.66
C PRO A 187 0.91 5.55 -12.90
N HIS A 188 1.12 5.06 -14.13
CA HIS A 188 1.97 3.90 -14.36
C HIS A 188 3.27 4.24 -15.07
N TYR A 189 4.38 3.81 -14.46
CA TYR A 189 5.68 3.87 -15.11
C TYR A 189 5.77 2.92 -16.31
N SER A 190 6.50 3.35 -17.35
CA SER A 190 6.74 2.52 -18.53
C SER A 190 7.67 1.35 -18.18
N VAL A 191 7.29 0.16 -18.61
CA VAL A 191 8.10 -1.06 -18.48
C VAL A 191 9.09 -1.25 -19.63
N GLU A 192 9.05 -0.36 -20.64
CA GLU A 192 9.90 -0.39 -21.84
C GLU A 192 11.21 0.38 -21.65
N THR A 193 11.41 1.01 -20.49
CA THR A 193 12.63 1.76 -20.16
C THR A 193 13.48 0.98 -19.16
N GLU A 194 14.73 1.40 -18.99
CA GLU A 194 15.61 0.86 -17.95
C GLU A 194 15.25 1.33 -16.52
N PHE A 195 14.31 2.26 -16.39
CA PHE A 195 13.94 2.83 -15.09
C PHE A 195 13.42 1.78 -14.09
N PRO A 196 12.51 0.83 -14.45
CA PRO A 196 12.08 -0.22 -13.54
C PRO A 196 13.23 -1.07 -12.99
N LEU A 197 14.22 -1.38 -13.82
CA LEU A 197 15.41 -2.14 -13.41
C LEU A 197 16.30 -1.32 -12.48
N ALA A 198 16.52 -0.05 -12.78
CA ALA A 198 17.31 0.85 -11.93
C ALA A 198 16.65 1.05 -10.56
N LEU A 199 15.31 1.23 -10.53
CA LEU A 199 14.55 1.32 -9.28
C LEU A 199 14.65 0.02 -8.47
N ALA A 200 14.52 -1.14 -9.12
CA ALA A 200 14.67 -2.45 -8.47
C ALA A 200 16.05 -2.64 -7.82
N ARG A 201 17.13 -2.28 -8.53
CA ARG A 201 18.51 -2.33 -8.00
C ARG A 201 18.70 -1.38 -6.82
N THR A 202 18.15 -0.17 -6.91
CA THR A 202 18.20 0.83 -5.81
C THR A 202 17.44 0.32 -4.58
N VAL A 203 16.25 -0.25 -4.75
CA VAL A 203 15.46 -0.85 -3.66
C VAL A 203 16.24 -2.01 -3.03
N LEU A 204 16.80 -2.92 -3.83
CA LEU A 204 17.58 -4.06 -3.33
C LEU A 204 18.82 -3.59 -2.55
N GLN A 205 19.53 -2.58 -3.05
CA GLN A 205 20.69 -2.02 -2.37
C GLN A 205 20.28 -1.38 -1.03
N GLN A 206 19.27 -0.53 -1.03
CA GLN A 206 18.83 0.19 0.18
C GLN A 206 18.11 -0.70 1.19
N SER A 207 17.52 -1.83 0.76
CA SER A 207 16.91 -2.78 1.70
C SER A 207 17.89 -3.36 2.72
N ARG A 208 19.19 -3.40 2.40
CA ARG A 208 20.23 -3.87 3.33
C ARG A 208 20.43 -2.93 4.53
N SER A 209 20.13 -1.64 4.37
CA SER A 209 20.21 -0.62 5.41
C SER A 209 18.84 -0.20 5.95
N ALA A 210 17.78 -0.90 5.57
CA ALA A 210 16.44 -0.67 6.10
C ALA A 210 16.41 -0.89 7.62
N THR A 211 15.65 -0.07 8.32
CA THR A 211 15.56 -0.08 9.79
C THR A 211 14.14 -0.38 10.25
N VAL A 212 14.01 -0.89 11.47
CA VAL A 212 12.72 -0.96 12.16
C VAL A 212 12.24 0.46 12.42
N PRO A 213 10.95 0.79 12.15
CA PRO A 213 10.43 2.11 12.42
C PRO A 213 10.60 2.48 13.90
N GLN A 214 11.16 3.66 14.17
CA GLN A 214 11.37 4.15 15.52
C GLN A 214 10.06 4.73 16.08
N ARG A 215 9.70 4.32 17.27
CA ARG A 215 8.57 4.90 18.02
C ARG A 215 9.13 5.83 19.07
N GLY A 216 8.80 7.10 18.99
CA GLY A 216 9.29 8.07 19.97
C GLY A 216 8.20 9.06 20.41
N GLY A 217 8.20 9.44 21.66
CA GLY A 217 7.41 10.53 22.19
C GLY A 217 5.90 10.40 21.97
N ASP A 218 5.32 11.33 21.21
CA ASP A 218 3.87 11.39 21.01
C ASP A 218 3.33 10.27 20.11
N LEU A 219 4.14 9.69 19.21
CA LEU A 219 3.74 8.55 18.38
C LEU A 219 3.51 7.30 19.25
N GLU A 220 4.39 7.04 20.19
CA GLU A 220 4.23 5.93 21.12
C GLU A 220 2.95 6.08 21.95
N LYS A 221 2.70 7.28 22.50
CA LYS A 221 1.48 7.57 23.25
C LYS A 221 0.20 7.42 22.42
N GLN A 222 0.26 7.73 21.13
CA GLN A 222 -0.91 7.65 20.23
C GLN A 222 -1.44 6.23 20.09
N PHE A 223 -0.58 5.22 20.20
CA PHE A 223 -0.90 3.83 19.91
C PHE A 223 -0.69 2.86 21.08
N SER A 224 -0.15 3.33 22.23
CA SER A 224 0.27 2.47 23.34
C SER A 224 -0.84 1.65 23.97
N ASP A 225 -2.05 2.20 24.02
CA ASP A 225 -3.26 1.60 24.61
C ASP A 225 -4.19 0.96 23.57
N LYS A 226 -3.69 0.77 22.33
CA LYS A 226 -4.50 0.32 21.20
C LYS A 226 -3.82 -0.81 20.45
N ASP A 227 -4.67 -1.65 19.85
CA ASP A 227 -4.27 -2.66 18.89
C ASP A 227 -5.05 -2.48 17.58
N LEU A 228 -4.54 -3.03 16.49
CA LEU A 228 -5.19 -2.99 15.19
C LEU A 228 -5.45 -4.41 14.71
N ARG A 229 -6.70 -4.70 14.39
CA ARG A 229 -7.12 -6.05 14.00
C ARG A 229 -7.95 -6.05 12.73
N ILE A 230 -7.87 -7.18 12.01
CA ILE A 230 -8.89 -7.56 11.05
C ILE A 230 -9.94 -8.36 11.80
N VAL A 231 -11.18 -7.91 11.70
CA VAL A 231 -12.33 -8.52 12.38
C VAL A 231 -13.22 -9.19 11.34
N PHE A 232 -13.63 -10.41 11.62
CA PHE A 232 -14.51 -11.23 10.77
C PHE A 232 -15.83 -11.47 11.47
N PRO A 233 -16.92 -11.81 10.72
CA PRO A 233 -18.21 -12.12 11.32
C PRO A 233 -18.14 -13.36 12.24
N ASP A 234 -18.83 -13.30 13.38
CA ASP A 234 -18.75 -14.32 14.44
C ASP A 234 -19.35 -15.68 14.07
N SER A 235 -20.36 -15.71 13.21
CA SER A 235 -21.21 -16.89 13.06
C SER A 235 -21.56 -17.27 11.61
N ARG A 236 -20.77 -16.83 10.63
CA ARG A 236 -21.03 -17.11 9.21
C ARG A 236 -20.00 -18.06 8.63
N THR A 237 -20.48 -18.98 7.79
CA THR A 237 -19.60 -19.80 6.97
C THR A 237 -19.10 -18.94 5.80
N PRO A 238 -17.79 -18.75 5.68
CA PRO A 238 -17.23 -18.03 4.56
C PRO A 238 -17.27 -18.84 3.27
N GLU A 239 -17.23 -18.14 2.15
CA GLU A 239 -17.01 -18.72 0.82
C GLU A 239 -15.59 -18.39 0.36
N PRO A 240 -14.84 -19.33 -0.23
CA PRO A 240 -13.51 -19.04 -0.72
C PRO A 240 -13.57 -18.14 -1.95
N PHE A 241 -12.71 -17.12 -1.97
CA PHE A 241 -12.47 -16.28 -3.13
C PHE A 241 -10.99 -16.36 -3.50
N VAL A 242 -10.71 -16.78 -4.72
CA VAL A 242 -9.33 -16.92 -5.22
C VAL A 242 -9.22 -16.31 -6.60
N ASN A 243 -8.18 -15.52 -6.77
CA ASN A 243 -7.69 -15.09 -8.07
C ASN A 243 -6.15 -14.97 -8.04
N ARG A 244 -5.56 -14.51 -9.14
CA ARG A 244 -4.09 -14.41 -9.26
C ARG A 244 -3.43 -13.54 -8.18
N ILE A 245 -4.13 -12.57 -7.58
CA ILE A 245 -3.56 -11.54 -6.69
C ILE A 245 -3.99 -11.76 -5.24
N LEU A 246 -5.21 -12.24 -5.03
CA LEU A 246 -5.82 -12.36 -3.71
C LEU A 246 -6.48 -13.73 -3.54
N SER A 247 -6.15 -14.38 -2.44
CA SER A 247 -6.89 -15.52 -1.91
C SER A 247 -7.39 -15.11 -0.53
N CYS A 248 -8.69 -15.17 -0.30
CA CYS A 248 -9.33 -14.82 0.96
C CYS A 248 -10.69 -15.49 1.08
N ASP A 249 -11.23 -15.47 2.28
CA ASP A 249 -12.61 -15.80 2.56
C ASP A 249 -13.50 -14.57 2.34
N ILE A 250 -14.70 -14.76 1.83
CA ILE A 250 -15.74 -13.75 1.72
C ILE A 250 -17.01 -14.20 2.43
N PHE A 251 -17.69 -13.25 3.07
CA PHE A 251 -18.95 -13.45 3.77
C PHE A 251 -20.07 -12.79 2.96
N PRO A 252 -21.07 -13.56 2.44
CA PRO A 252 -22.15 -13.01 1.63
C PRO A 252 -22.94 -11.91 2.35
N LEU A 253 -23.31 -10.85 1.61
CA LEU A 253 -23.99 -9.65 2.13
C LEU A 253 -25.53 -9.74 2.09
N GLY A 254 -26.09 -10.94 1.87
CA GLY A 254 -27.55 -11.10 1.74
C GLY A 254 -28.35 -11.01 3.06
N THR A 255 -27.68 -11.06 4.20
CA THR A 255 -28.27 -10.97 5.55
C THR A 255 -27.32 -10.26 6.49
N ASP A 256 -27.83 -9.91 7.69
CA ASP A 256 -27.00 -9.26 8.70
C ASP A 256 -25.77 -10.10 9.07
N LEU A 257 -24.64 -9.43 9.18
CA LEU A 257 -23.38 -9.95 9.72
C LEU A 257 -23.15 -9.33 11.09
N HIS A 258 -22.90 -10.18 12.08
CA HIS A 258 -22.61 -9.79 13.46
C HIS A 258 -21.12 -9.91 13.77
N PHE A 259 -20.60 -8.97 14.56
CA PHE A 259 -19.21 -8.91 15.00
C PHE A 259 -19.17 -8.56 16.48
N SER A 260 -18.40 -9.30 17.25
CA SER A 260 -18.01 -8.92 18.61
C SER A 260 -16.84 -7.93 18.53
N LEU A 261 -17.12 -6.65 18.71
CA LEU A 261 -16.15 -5.57 18.59
C LEU A 261 -16.26 -4.55 19.72
N SER A 262 -15.18 -4.39 20.49
CA SER A 262 -14.96 -3.24 21.37
C SER A 262 -13.86 -2.38 20.79
N GLY A 263 -14.23 -1.26 20.12
CA GLY A 263 -13.25 -0.44 19.42
C GLY A 263 -13.86 0.50 18.38
N ARG A 264 -13.05 0.94 17.44
CA ARG A 264 -13.40 1.88 16.38
C ARG A 264 -13.25 1.25 15.00
N LEU A 265 -14.30 1.32 14.19
CA LEU A 265 -14.28 0.82 12.82
C LEU A 265 -13.59 1.82 11.90
N LEU A 266 -12.50 1.42 11.25
CA LEU A 266 -11.67 2.27 10.41
C LEU A 266 -11.91 2.05 8.92
N ALA A 267 -12.00 0.79 8.48
CA ALA A 267 -12.18 0.45 7.07
C ALA A 267 -12.93 -0.88 6.89
N CYS A 268 -13.50 -1.05 5.69
CA CYS A 268 -14.16 -2.26 5.27
C CYS A 268 -13.58 -2.72 3.93
N PHE A 269 -13.31 -4.02 3.81
CA PHE A 269 -12.82 -4.66 2.60
C PHE A 269 -13.87 -5.61 2.06
N LEU A 270 -14.19 -5.51 0.78
CA LEU A 270 -15.23 -6.34 0.18
C LEU A 270 -14.97 -6.63 -1.31
N ILE A 271 -15.49 -7.74 -1.79
CA ILE A 271 -15.65 -8.04 -3.20
C ILE A 271 -17.03 -7.52 -3.59
N ALA A 272 -17.05 -6.45 -4.37
CA ALA A 272 -18.26 -5.88 -4.93
C ALA A 272 -18.71 -6.67 -6.16
N SER A 273 -20.02 -6.82 -6.36
CA SER A 273 -20.62 -7.32 -7.59
C SER A 273 -21.72 -6.40 -8.08
N ARG A 274 -22.38 -6.73 -9.20
CA ARG A 274 -23.50 -5.92 -9.72
C ARG A 274 -24.75 -6.04 -8.88
N MET A 275 -24.90 -7.13 -8.14
CA MET A 275 -26.11 -7.49 -7.41
C MET A 275 -26.03 -7.24 -5.90
N GLU A 276 -24.88 -6.74 -5.41
CA GLU A 276 -24.72 -6.51 -3.98
C GLU A 276 -25.66 -5.40 -3.47
N PRO A 277 -26.18 -5.54 -2.25
CA PRO A 277 -26.94 -4.48 -1.59
C PRO A 277 -26.02 -3.31 -1.23
N ALA A 278 -26.60 -2.19 -0.83
CA ALA A 278 -25.88 -1.24 0.01
C ALA A 278 -25.71 -1.84 1.42
N ILE A 279 -24.74 -1.33 2.17
CA ILE A 279 -24.43 -1.82 3.51
C ILE A 279 -24.42 -0.69 4.53
N THR A 280 -24.99 -0.95 5.70
CA THR A 280 -25.00 -0.01 6.83
C THR A 280 -24.42 -0.70 8.06
N PHE A 281 -23.55 0.01 8.76
CA PHE A 281 -22.98 -0.43 10.03
C PHE A 281 -23.78 0.14 11.18
N HIS A 282 -24.12 -0.68 12.17
CA HIS A 282 -24.88 -0.32 13.37
C HIS A 282 -24.14 -0.80 14.63
N SER A 283 -24.11 0.04 15.64
CA SER A 283 -23.62 -0.31 16.97
C SER A 283 -24.51 0.34 18.05
N ASP A 284 -24.20 0.09 19.33
CA ASP A 284 -24.78 0.79 20.48
C ASP A 284 -24.52 2.31 20.48
N ARG A 285 -23.57 2.79 19.67
CA ARG A 285 -23.13 4.18 19.61
C ARG A 285 -23.57 4.93 18.35
N GLY A 286 -24.26 4.28 17.43
CA GLY A 286 -24.75 4.92 16.22
C GLY A 286 -24.70 4.04 14.99
N GLN A 287 -24.79 4.69 13.83
CA GLN A 287 -24.74 4.00 12.55
C GLN A 287 -23.92 4.76 11.52
N LYS A 288 -23.43 4.04 10.50
CA LYS A 288 -22.74 4.60 9.33
C LYS A 288 -23.19 3.94 8.04
N GLY A 289 -23.33 4.72 7.00
CA GLY A 289 -23.82 4.31 5.68
C GLY A 289 -25.19 4.91 5.37
N PRO A 290 -25.96 4.34 4.43
CA PRO A 290 -25.59 3.15 3.66
C PRO A 290 -24.47 3.42 2.63
N TYR A 291 -23.57 2.46 2.44
CA TYR A 291 -22.49 2.51 1.46
C TYR A 291 -22.74 1.51 0.33
N SER A 292 -22.42 1.88 -0.90
CA SER A 292 -22.61 0.98 -2.03
C SER A 292 -21.57 -0.16 -2.01
N ALA A 293 -22.03 -1.40 -1.99
CA ALA A 293 -21.23 -2.58 -2.22
C ALA A 293 -21.24 -3.03 -3.69
N GLN A 294 -21.92 -2.30 -4.57
CA GLN A 294 -21.96 -2.60 -6.01
C GLN A 294 -20.69 -2.12 -6.73
N ILE A 295 -20.39 -2.77 -7.83
CA ILE A 295 -19.37 -2.28 -8.75
C ILE A 295 -19.83 -0.96 -9.37
N SER A 296 -18.87 -0.03 -9.55
CA SER A 296 -19.12 1.26 -10.22
C SER A 296 -18.97 1.19 -11.75
N ALA A 297 -18.89 -0.01 -12.32
CA ALA A 297 -18.54 -0.23 -13.70
C ALA A 297 -19.65 0.18 -14.67
N LYS A 298 -19.25 0.78 -15.80
CA LYS A 298 -20.07 0.99 -17.00
C LYS A 298 -20.48 -0.36 -17.60
N ALA A 299 -21.53 -0.36 -18.42
CA ALA A 299 -21.96 -1.55 -19.14
C ALA A 299 -20.76 -2.24 -19.84
N GLY A 300 -20.63 -3.56 -19.70
CA GLY A 300 -19.48 -4.32 -20.21
C GLY A 300 -18.25 -4.37 -19.28
N GLY A 301 -18.29 -3.72 -18.14
CA GLY A 301 -17.19 -3.76 -17.13
C GLY A 301 -17.11 -5.09 -16.38
N PRO A 302 -16.15 -5.21 -15.45
CA PRO A 302 -15.90 -6.43 -14.70
C PRO A 302 -17.13 -6.89 -13.91
N VAL A 303 -17.21 -8.19 -13.67
CA VAL A 303 -18.30 -8.79 -12.90
C VAL A 303 -18.10 -8.57 -11.40
N ARG A 304 -16.86 -8.48 -10.95
CA ARG A 304 -16.47 -8.29 -9.55
C ARG A 304 -15.33 -7.29 -9.43
N GLN A 305 -15.31 -6.54 -8.33
CA GLN A 305 -14.27 -5.59 -8.00
C GLN A 305 -13.93 -5.67 -6.51
N LEU A 306 -12.64 -5.65 -6.18
CA LEU A 306 -12.22 -5.39 -4.81
C LEU A 306 -12.51 -3.92 -4.49
N LYS A 307 -13.21 -3.70 -3.39
CA LYS A 307 -13.39 -2.39 -2.78
C LYS A 307 -12.75 -2.33 -1.42
N HIS A 308 -12.20 -1.18 -1.05
CA HIS A 308 -11.96 -0.83 0.33
C HIS A 308 -12.58 0.53 0.62
N LEU A 309 -13.33 0.58 1.69
CA LEU A 309 -14.05 1.75 2.14
C LEU A 309 -13.33 2.30 3.38
N LEU A 310 -12.87 3.56 3.33
CA LEU A 310 -12.28 4.25 4.48
C LEU A 310 -13.42 4.95 5.22
N LEU A 311 -13.89 4.34 6.30
CA LEU A 311 -15.20 4.60 6.91
C LEU A 311 -15.24 5.82 7.84
N TRP A 312 -14.26 6.70 7.79
CA TRP A 312 -14.21 7.87 8.67
C TRP A 312 -13.53 9.08 8.02
N SER A 313 -13.75 10.23 8.60
CA SER A 313 -13.07 11.49 8.30
C SER A 313 -12.96 12.34 9.56
N PRO A 314 -12.23 13.47 9.55
CA PRO A 314 -12.22 14.40 10.68
C PRO A 314 -13.60 14.97 11.03
N GLN A 315 -14.49 15.08 10.03
CA GLN A 315 -15.88 15.59 10.20
C GLN A 315 -16.89 14.47 10.51
N ASP A 316 -16.54 13.23 10.18
CA ASP A 316 -17.36 12.04 10.43
C ASP A 316 -16.46 10.97 11.10
N PRO A 317 -16.31 11.01 12.44
CA PRO A 317 -15.39 10.15 13.18
C PRO A 317 -15.70 8.67 13.02
N PRO A 318 -14.77 7.75 13.34
CA PRO A 318 -15.02 6.32 13.27
C PRO A 318 -16.23 5.90 14.09
N LEU A 319 -17.01 4.94 13.59
CA LEU A 319 -18.05 4.30 14.38
C LEU A 319 -17.41 3.54 15.53
N VAL A 320 -17.88 3.79 16.74
CA VAL A 320 -17.46 3.07 17.96
C VAL A 320 -18.45 1.96 18.24
N ALA A 321 -17.97 0.79 18.63
CA ALA A 321 -18.77 -0.31 19.16
C ALA A 321 -18.23 -0.71 20.54
N ARG A 322 -19.12 -1.16 21.44
CA ARG A 322 -18.76 -1.65 22.78
C ARG A 322 -19.43 -3.00 23.02
N GLY A 323 -19.08 -3.98 22.19
CA GLY A 323 -19.64 -5.32 22.18
C GLY A 323 -20.16 -5.69 20.81
N ASP A 324 -21.33 -5.23 20.44
CA ASP A 324 -21.98 -5.64 19.20
C ASP A 324 -21.83 -4.62 18.08
N LEU A 325 -21.41 -5.10 16.91
CA LEU A 325 -21.43 -4.37 15.65
C LEU A 325 -22.19 -5.24 14.62
N PHE A 326 -23.12 -4.62 13.91
CA PHE A 326 -23.84 -5.27 12.81
C PHE A 326 -23.53 -4.57 11.49
N LEU A 327 -23.38 -5.36 10.44
CA LEU A 327 -23.41 -4.91 9.06
C LEU A 327 -24.67 -5.45 8.43
N SER A 328 -25.59 -4.55 8.07
CA SER A 328 -26.91 -4.88 7.53
C SER A 328 -27.04 -4.50 6.07
N PRO A 329 -27.61 -5.40 5.23
CA PRO A 329 -27.94 -5.06 3.86
C PRO A 329 -29.08 -4.05 3.81
N GLN A 330 -29.00 -3.13 2.85
CA GLN A 330 -30.01 -2.08 2.63
C GLN A 330 -30.33 -1.98 1.14
N PRO A 331 -31.50 -1.46 0.76
CA PRO A 331 -31.75 -1.08 -0.63
C PRO A 331 -30.64 -0.14 -1.15
N SER A 332 -30.24 -0.32 -2.40
CA SER A 332 -29.13 0.46 -2.99
C SER A 332 -29.43 1.94 -3.25
N LEU A 333 -30.63 2.42 -2.89
CA LEU A 333 -31.06 3.82 -3.03
C LEU A 333 -30.48 4.69 -1.91
N GLY A 334 -30.00 5.88 -2.26
CA GLY A 334 -29.58 6.89 -1.29
C GLY A 334 -28.27 6.58 -0.56
N THR A 335 -27.34 5.94 -1.22
CA THR A 335 -26.02 5.62 -0.61
C THR A 335 -25.23 6.87 -0.25
N THR A 336 -24.51 6.81 0.86
CA THR A 336 -23.61 7.86 1.31
C THR A 336 -22.44 8.01 0.36
N PRO A 337 -22.16 9.20 -0.19
CA PRO A 337 -21.00 9.44 -1.03
C PRO A 337 -19.70 9.21 -0.25
N MET A 338 -18.76 8.48 -0.86
CA MET A 338 -17.40 8.35 -0.32
C MET A 338 -16.40 8.17 -1.44
N VAL A 339 -15.15 8.51 -1.15
CA VAL A 339 -14.04 8.23 -2.06
C VAL A 339 -13.80 6.72 -2.06
N GLN A 340 -13.94 6.12 -3.25
CA GLN A 340 -13.77 4.69 -3.44
C GLN A 340 -12.80 4.43 -4.59
N HIS A 341 -11.87 3.53 -4.35
CA HIS A 341 -11.10 2.92 -5.42
C HIS A 341 -11.42 1.44 -5.50
N THR A 342 -11.50 0.96 -6.72
CA THR A 342 -11.81 -0.42 -7.00
C THR A 342 -10.78 -0.99 -7.94
N MET A 343 -10.35 -2.22 -7.68
CA MET A 343 -9.58 -2.99 -8.63
C MET A 343 -10.50 -3.91 -9.41
N ALA A 344 -10.51 -3.75 -10.75
CA ALA A 344 -11.24 -4.66 -11.61
C ALA A 344 -10.50 -5.99 -11.68
N TRP A 345 -11.26 -7.09 -11.55
CA TRP A 345 -10.79 -8.44 -11.80
C TRP A 345 -11.22 -8.87 -13.19
N ASN A 346 -10.34 -9.57 -13.90
CA ASN A 346 -10.75 -10.24 -15.12
C ASN A 346 -11.88 -11.22 -14.80
N PRO A 347 -12.86 -11.44 -15.72
CA PRO A 347 -13.85 -12.48 -15.55
C PRO A 347 -13.15 -13.78 -15.16
N LEU A 348 -13.75 -14.54 -14.27
CA LEU A 348 -13.24 -15.86 -13.92
C LEU A 348 -13.06 -16.65 -15.20
N GLU A 349 -11.98 -17.41 -15.28
CA GLU A 349 -11.83 -18.46 -16.25
C GLU A 349 -13.13 -19.29 -16.30
N GLU A 350 -13.56 -19.64 -17.49
CA GLU A 350 -14.84 -20.32 -17.75
C GLU A 350 -15.10 -21.45 -16.75
N GLY A 351 -16.20 -21.40 -16.02
CA GLY A 351 -16.67 -22.44 -15.09
C GLY A 351 -17.08 -22.00 -13.69
N GLY A 352 -16.76 -20.77 -13.27
CA GLY A 352 -17.29 -20.23 -12.02
C GLY A 352 -18.70 -19.70 -12.19
N ALA A 353 -19.66 -20.15 -11.38
CA ALA A 353 -20.96 -19.52 -11.28
C ALA A 353 -20.77 -17.99 -11.13
N PRO A 354 -21.68 -17.15 -11.67
CA PRO A 354 -21.66 -15.72 -11.37
C PRO A 354 -21.77 -15.58 -9.85
N GLY A 355 -20.64 -15.53 -9.19
CA GLY A 355 -20.58 -15.55 -7.76
C GLY A 355 -21.00 -14.21 -7.20
N SER A 356 -21.68 -14.26 -6.08
CA SER A 356 -21.94 -13.13 -5.20
C SER A 356 -20.63 -12.44 -4.82
N GLY A 357 -20.70 -11.15 -4.55
CA GLY A 357 -19.69 -10.46 -3.79
C GLY A 357 -19.81 -10.84 -2.31
N GLY A 358 -19.03 -10.19 -1.47
CA GLY A 358 -19.06 -10.44 -0.04
C GLY A 358 -18.10 -9.55 0.72
N LEU A 359 -18.28 -9.51 2.02
CA LEU A 359 -17.34 -8.89 2.94
C LEU A 359 -16.07 -9.76 3.02
N ILE A 360 -14.89 -9.13 2.92
CA ILE A 360 -13.62 -9.80 3.22
C ILE A 360 -13.29 -9.67 4.71
N GLY A 361 -13.51 -8.50 5.29
CA GLY A 361 -13.25 -8.21 6.69
C GLY A 361 -13.29 -6.72 7.00
N LEU A 362 -13.20 -6.41 8.28
CA LEU A 362 -13.20 -5.05 8.81
C LEU A 362 -11.84 -4.72 9.43
N LEU A 363 -11.33 -3.52 9.21
CA LEU A 363 -10.18 -2.99 9.93
C LEU A 363 -10.69 -2.21 11.14
N ALA A 364 -10.33 -2.64 12.32
CA ALA A 364 -10.75 -2.01 13.56
C ALA A 364 -9.56 -1.71 14.48
N GLU A 365 -9.63 -0.58 15.13
CA GLU A 365 -8.74 -0.17 16.22
C GLU A 365 -9.44 -0.53 17.54
N VAL A 366 -8.83 -1.39 18.32
CA VAL A 366 -9.38 -1.92 19.57
C VAL A 366 -8.49 -1.51 20.75
N ASP A 367 -9.02 -1.57 21.95
CA ASP A 367 -8.21 -1.39 23.16
C ASP A 367 -7.23 -2.57 23.31
N ALA A 368 -5.98 -2.29 23.71
CA ALA A 368 -4.88 -3.27 23.81
C ALA A 368 -5.03 -4.21 25.01
#